data_501c03dd262593c8a7cf0e1d6c0ff763
#
_entry.id   501c03dd262593c8a7cf0e1d6c0ff763
#
_cell.length_a   1.000
_cell.length_b   1.000
_cell.length_c   1.000
_cell.angle_alpha   90.00
_cell.angle_beta   90.00
_cell.angle_gamma   90.00
#
_symmetry.space_group_name_H-M   'P 1'
#
loop_
_entity.id
_entity.type
_entity.pdbx_description
1 polymer ?
#
loop_
_entity_poly.entity_id
_entity_poly.type
_entity_poly.pdbx_seq_one_letter_code
_entity_poly.pdbx_strand_id
1 'polypeptide(L)'
;DLHVRSRRQRQMCIRDSFIADPHFGKAATFRKSGIPVPEKSTQEDCDRLAQLIKLTKVETLVILGDFFHARLGKTNEVHQILFEWRELFKELKILLIRGNHDIKSGDPWTDLNIQCHPDPFNLYGFECRHIPVTNSNKPFLAGHVHPGFTLRGKGKSSIRSACFHLNESKIILPAFGSFTGLKNIQPENKDKIFLTNGEDIFKVP
;
A
#
# COMPACT_ATOMS: atom_id res chain seq x y z
N ASP A 1 21.48 -0.08 -30.12
CA ASP A 1 21.93 -0.11 -28.70
C ASP A 1 20.99 0.58 -27.70
N LEU A 2 20.36 1.68 -28.09
CA LEU A 2 19.32 2.34 -27.28
C LEU A 2 18.05 1.48 -27.10
N HIS A 3 17.71 0.62 -28.06
CA HIS A 3 16.57 -0.28 -28.01
C HIS A 3 16.76 -1.44 -27.03
N VAL A 4 17.99 -1.94 -26.87
CA VAL A 4 18.31 -3.03 -25.92
C VAL A 4 18.32 -2.53 -24.48
N ARG A 5 18.82 -1.32 -24.22
CA ARG A 5 18.75 -0.67 -22.90
C ARG A 5 17.32 -0.38 -22.47
N SER A 6 16.47 0.08 -23.39
CA SER A 6 15.04 0.33 -23.15
C SER A 6 14.27 -0.94 -22.77
N ARG A 7 14.56 -2.10 -23.42
CA ARG A 7 13.92 -3.38 -23.06
C ARG A 7 14.38 -3.91 -21.68
N ARG A 8 15.67 -3.82 -21.34
CA ARG A 8 16.18 -4.21 -20.02
C ARG A 8 15.63 -3.33 -18.91
N GLN A 9 15.54 -2.02 -19.12
CA GLN A 9 14.94 -1.09 -18.16
C GLN A 9 13.44 -1.35 -17.95
N ARG A 10 12.67 -1.64 -19.02
CA ARG A 10 11.25 -2.03 -18.90
C ARG A 10 11.08 -3.38 -18.20
N GLN A 11 11.96 -4.35 -18.40
CA GLN A 11 11.91 -5.63 -17.70
C GLN A 11 12.24 -5.52 -16.20
N MET A 12 13.14 -4.62 -15.80
CA MET A 12 13.43 -4.35 -14.38
C MET A 12 12.24 -3.71 -13.64
N CYS A 13 11.44 -2.85 -14.31
CA CYS A 13 10.28 -2.19 -13.71
C CYS A 13 9.03 -3.09 -13.60
N ILE A 14 9.00 -4.23 -14.30
CA ILE A 14 7.83 -5.15 -14.33
C ILE A 14 7.83 -6.13 -13.15
N ARG A 15 8.92 -6.20 -12.37
CA ARG A 15 9.10 -7.17 -11.29
C ARG A 15 8.92 -6.60 -9.89
N ASP A 16 8.61 -5.31 -9.78
CA ASP A 16 8.35 -4.65 -8.50
C ASP A 16 6.88 -4.30 -8.39
N SER A 17 6.32 -4.55 -7.22
CA SER A 17 4.97 -4.11 -6.87
C SER A 17 5.00 -3.17 -5.67
N PHE A 18 4.09 -2.21 -5.65
CA PHE A 18 3.95 -1.22 -4.60
C PHE A 18 2.59 -1.32 -3.96
N ILE A 19 2.55 -1.39 -2.64
CA ILE A 19 1.34 -1.24 -1.84
C ILE A 19 1.58 -0.17 -0.77
N ALA A 20 0.50 0.37 -0.20
CA ALA A 20 0.58 1.32 0.89
C ALA A 20 -0.40 0.92 2.00
N ASP A 21 -0.07 1.26 3.24
CA ASP A 21 -1.01 1.25 4.36
C ASP A 21 -1.76 -0.09 4.55
N PRO A 22 -1.08 -1.24 4.67
CA PRO A 22 -1.76 -2.51 4.92
C PRO A 22 -2.41 -2.55 6.31
N HIS A 23 -1.85 -1.84 7.30
CA HIS A 23 -2.37 -1.74 8.66
C HIS A 23 -2.71 -3.09 9.29
N PHE A 24 -1.86 -4.10 9.11
CA PHE A 24 -2.05 -5.42 9.72
C PHE A 24 -2.28 -5.32 11.23
N GLY A 25 -3.10 -6.20 11.76
CA GLY A 25 -3.47 -6.23 13.17
C GLY A 25 -4.42 -5.10 13.62
N LYS A 26 -5.06 -4.38 12.69
CA LYS A 26 -6.00 -3.30 13.04
C LYS A 26 -7.22 -3.84 13.78
N ALA A 27 -7.81 -4.95 13.33
CA ALA A 27 -8.92 -5.61 14.02
C ALA A 27 -8.52 -6.05 15.45
N ALA A 28 -7.31 -6.62 15.60
CA ALA A 28 -6.77 -6.99 16.91
C ALA A 28 -6.61 -5.77 17.84
N THR A 29 -6.18 -4.63 17.31
CA THR A 29 -6.09 -3.38 18.07
C THR A 29 -7.45 -2.94 18.58
N PHE A 30 -8.48 -2.97 17.75
CA PHE A 30 -9.84 -2.59 18.14
C PHE A 30 -10.44 -3.54 19.18
N ARG A 31 -10.24 -4.86 19.04
CA ARG A 31 -10.68 -5.82 20.06
C ARG A 31 -10.02 -5.57 21.42
N LYS A 32 -8.70 -5.29 21.43
CA LYS A 32 -8.01 -4.93 22.68
C LYS A 32 -8.49 -3.62 23.29
N SER A 33 -9.09 -2.75 22.48
CA SER A 33 -9.73 -1.51 22.93
C SER A 33 -11.21 -1.68 23.26
N GLY A 34 -11.72 -2.91 23.35
CA GLY A 34 -13.09 -3.22 23.73
C GLY A 34 -14.13 -3.11 22.59
N ILE A 35 -13.68 -2.92 21.35
CA ILE A 35 -14.56 -2.86 20.17
C ILE A 35 -14.63 -4.25 19.52
N PRO A 36 -15.80 -4.91 19.47
CA PRO A 36 -15.94 -6.25 18.90
C PRO A 36 -15.84 -6.21 17.38
N VAL A 37 -14.68 -6.57 16.84
CA VAL A 37 -14.40 -6.67 15.39
C VAL A 37 -13.90 -8.08 15.07
N PRO A 38 -14.47 -8.77 14.05
CA PRO A 38 -13.98 -10.08 13.61
C PRO A 38 -12.52 -10.04 13.15
N GLU A 39 -11.72 -11.08 13.47
CA GLU A 39 -10.31 -11.18 13.04
C GLU A 39 -10.20 -11.84 11.66
N LYS A 40 -10.80 -11.25 10.67
CA LYS A 40 -10.62 -11.78 9.31
C LYS A 40 -9.78 -10.87 8.43
N SER A 41 -9.67 -9.58 8.76
CA SER A 41 -9.05 -8.59 7.88
C SER A 41 -7.58 -8.87 7.59
N THR A 42 -6.79 -9.29 8.57
CA THR A 42 -5.36 -9.60 8.34
C THR A 42 -5.20 -10.81 7.43
N GLN A 43 -5.99 -11.88 7.62
CA GLN A 43 -5.96 -13.07 6.78
C GLN A 43 -6.42 -12.74 5.35
N GLU A 44 -7.55 -12.05 5.20
CA GLU A 44 -8.09 -11.66 3.89
C GLU A 44 -7.11 -10.77 3.11
N ASP A 45 -6.43 -9.83 3.78
CA ASP A 45 -5.41 -8.99 3.17
C ASP A 45 -4.16 -9.80 2.76
N CYS A 46 -3.73 -10.77 3.56
CA CYS A 46 -2.65 -11.70 3.21
C CYS A 46 -3.02 -12.59 2.01
N ASP A 47 -4.24 -13.11 1.97
CA ASP A 47 -4.73 -13.95 0.87
C ASP A 47 -4.78 -13.15 -0.43
N ARG A 48 -5.30 -11.92 -0.39
CA ARG A 48 -5.33 -11.01 -1.53
C ARG A 48 -3.91 -10.67 -2.02
N LEU A 49 -3.00 -10.39 -1.09
CA LEU A 49 -1.60 -10.11 -1.44
C LEU A 49 -0.93 -11.34 -2.05
N ALA A 50 -1.22 -12.53 -1.54
CA ALA A 50 -0.72 -13.79 -2.12
C ALA A 50 -1.21 -14.01 -3.55
N GLN A 51 -2.47 -13.71 -3.84
CA GLN A 51 -3.03 -13.78 -5.18
C GLN A 51 -2.33 -12.80 -6.13
N LEU A 52 -2.13 -11.54 -5.71
CA LEU A 52 -1.44 -10.53 -6.50
C LEU A 52 0.00 -10.92 -6.80
N ILE A 53 0.75 -11.42 -5.83
CA ILE A 53 2.14 -11.88 -6.01
C ILE A 53 2.20 -13.03 -7.01
N LYS A 54 1.32 -14.02 -6.90
CA LYS A 54 1.26 -15.15 -7.84
C LYS A 54 0.89 -14.71 -9.26
N LEU A 55 -0.05 -13.78 -9.40
CA LEU A 55 -0.50 -13.27 -10.69
C LEU A 55 0.59 -12.43 -11.38
N THR A 56 1.21 -11.53 -10.63
CA THR A 56 2.17 -10.56 -11.19
C THR A 56 3.61 -11.10 -11.24
N LYS A 57 3.92 -12.18 -10.51
CA LYS A 57 5.25 -12.80 -10.42
C LYS A 57 6.33 -11.79 -10.02
N VAL A 58 6.00 -10.92 -9.08
CA VAL A 58 6.94 -9.89 -8.60
C VAL A 58 8.11 -10.53 -7.85
N GLU A 59 9.27 -9.88 -7.93
CA GLU A 59 10.47 -10.25 -7.20
C GLU A 59 10.70 -9.32 -6.00
N THR A 60 10.17 -8.09 -6.05
CA THR A 60 10.27 -7.13 -4.95
C THR A 60 8.90 -6.52 -4.65
N LEU A 61 8.50 -6.60 -3.39
CA LEU A 61 7.34 -5.90 -2.85
C LEU A 61 7.81 -4.69 -2.05
N VAL A 62 7.36 -3.51 -2.42
CA VAL A 62 7.65 -2.25 -1.71
C VAL A 62 6.40 -1.79 -0.98
N ILE A 63 6.50 -1.64 0.33
CA ILE A 63 5.42 -1.20 1.20
C ILE A 63 5.67 0.25 1.62
N LEU A 64 4.78 1.14 1.23
CA LEU A 64 4.88 2.57 1.50
C LEU A 64 4.26 2.92 2.86
N GLY A 65 4.79 2.32 3.91
CA GLY A 65 4.52 2.61 5.30
C GLY A 65 3.26 1.97 5.89
N ASP A 66 3.17 2.16 7.20
CA ASP A 66 2.05 1.74 8.05
C ASP A 66 1.75 0.23 7.93
N PHE A 67 2.82 -0.58 8.05
CA PHE A 67 2.73 -2.04 8.02
C PHE A 67 1.80 -2.55 9.12
N PHE A 68 2.03 -2.11 10.38
CA PHE A 68 1.11 -2.37 11.48
C PHE A 68 0.27 -1.14 11.81
N HIS A 69 -0.98 -1.37 12.19
CA HIS A 69 -1.83 -0.27 12.65
C HIS A 69 -1.36 0.33 13.99
N ALA A 70 -1.01 -0.51 14.94
CA ALA A 70 -0.51 -0.11 16.25
C ALA A 70 0.22 -1.27 16.94
N ARG A 71 1.01 -0.94 17.98
CA ARG A 71 1.71 -1.95 18.79
C ARG A 71 0.76 -2.98 19.42
N LEU A 72 -0.44 -2.56 19.82
CA LEU A 72 -1.46 -3.45 20.37
C LEU A 72 -1.96 -4.49 19.35
N GLY A 73 -1.85 -4.22 18.07
CA GLY A 73 -2.22 -5.14 17.00
C GLY A 73 -1.19 -6.23 16.74
N LYS A 74 0.02 -6.14 17.28
CA LYS A 74 1.07 -7.16 17.16
C LYS A 74 0.78 -8.31 18.13
N THR A 75 -0.21 -9.14 17.82
CA THR A 75 -0.60 -10.32 18.59
C THR A 75 0.04 -11.59 18.04
N ASN A 76 0.09 -12.66 18.82
CA ASN A 76 0.59 -13.97 18.35
C ASN A 76 -0.24 -14.49 17.15
N GLU A 77 -1.56 -14.25 17.13
CA GLU A 77 -2.43 -14.61 16.02
C GLU A 77 -2.04 -13.88 14.73
N VAL A 78 -1.86 -12.56 14.81
CA VAL A 78 -1.40 -11.74 13.66
C VAL A 78 0.01 -12.16 13.22
N HIS A 79 0.90 -12.47 14.18
CA HIS A 79 2.23 -12.98 13.88
C HIS A 79 2.15 -14.28 13.08
N GLN A 80 1.36 -15.25 13.55
CA GLN A 80 1.21 -16.56 12.90
C GLN A 80 0.71 -16.41 11.45
N ILE A 81 -0.33 -15.58 11.22
CA ILE A 81 -0.86 -15.31 9.88
C ILE A 81 0.21 -14.73 8.95
N LEU A 82 0.95 -13.72 9.42
CA LEU A 82 1.99 -13.08 8.61
C LEU A 82 3.19 -14.00 8.38
N PHE A 83 3.55 -14.82 9.36
CA PHE A 83 4.62 -15.78 9.25
C PHE A 83 4.27 -16.89 8.23
N GLU A 84 3.07 -17.46 8.30
CA GLU A 84 2.59 -18.45 7.34
C GLU A 84 2.55 -17.88 5.91
N TRP A 85 2.06 -16.65 5.76
CA TRP A 85 2.09 -15.94 4.48
C TRP A 85 3.53 -15.76 3.98
N ARG A 86 4.46 -15.35 4.85
CA ARG A 86 5.87 -15.13 4.51
C ARG A 86 6.56 -16.42 4.08
N GLU A 87 6.25 -17.54 4.71
CA GLU A 87 6.78 -18.86 4.36
C GLU A 87 6.41 -19.30 2.94
N LEU A 88 5.24 -18.88 2.43
CA LEU A 88 4.82 -19.14 1.04
C LEU A 88 5.66 -18.33 0.01
N PHE A 89 6.31 -17.25 0.43
CA PHE A 89 7.03 -16.32 -0.45
C PHE A 89 8.43 -16.01 0.09
N LYS A 90 9.20 -17.03 0.49
CA LYS A 90 10.54 -16.90 1.10
C LYS A 90 11.51 -16.07 0.25
N GLU A 91 11.45 -16.25 -1.07
CA GLU A 91 12.36 -15.60 -2.03
C GLU A 91 11.93 -14.16 -2.37
N LEU A 92 10.72 -13.76 -2.00
CA LEU A 92 10.24 -12.40 -2.27
C LEU A 92 11.04 -11.40 -1.45
N LYS A 93 11.68 -10.45 -2.10
CA LYS A 93 12.28 -9.31 -1.43
C LYS A 93 11.20 -8.34 -0.98
N ILE A 94 11.22 -7.96 0.30
CA ILE A 94 10.23 -7.03 0.85
C ILE A 94 10.96 -5.82 1.43
N LEU A 95 10.58 -4.62 0.96
CA LEU A 95 11.08 -3.35 1.45
C LEU A 95 9.92 -2.60 2.14
N LEU A 96 10.15 -2.13 3.35
CA LEU A 96 9.21 -1.26 4.08
C LEU A 96 9.82 0.13 4.22
N ILE A 97 9.19 1.14 3.65
CA ILE A 97 9.46 2.53 3.94
C ILE A 97 8.63 2.90 5.17
N ARG A 98 9.28 3.18 6.31
CA ARG A 98 8.55 3.35 7.58
C ARG A 98 7.56 4.50 7.52
N GLY A 99 6.32 4.21 7.91
CA GLY A 99 5.27 5.19 8.12
C GLY A 99 5.21 5.67 9.58
N ASN A 100 4.30 6.60 9.84
CA ASN A 100 4.13 7.16 11.17
C ASN A 100 3.58 6.15 12.20
N HIS A 101 2.82 5.14 11.76
CA HIS A 101 2.41 4.02 12.62
C HIS A 101 3.59 3.09 12.92
N ASP A 102 4.48 2.83 11.97
CA ASP A 102 5.65 1.96 12.15
C ASP A 102 6.63 2.53 13.19
N ILE A 103 6.83 3.86 13.20
CA ILE A 103 7.65 4.54 14.21
C ILE A 103 7.12 4.26 15.62
N LYS A 104 5.81 4.18 15.81
CA LYS A 104 5.15 3.97 17.10
C LYS A 104 5.00 2.49 17.46
N SER A 105 4.74 1.63 16.48
CA SER A 105 4.51 0.19 16.68
C SER A 105 5.81 -0.61 16.71
N GLY A 106 6.90 -0.04 16.19
CA GLY A 106 8.17 -0.72 15.92
C GLY A 106 8.14 -1.54 14.64
N ASP A 107 9.31 -1.87 14.13
CA ASP A 107 9.50 -2.65 12.91
C ASP A 107 8.77 -4.01 12.96
N PRO A 108 8.47 -4.60 11.80
CA PRO A 108 7.98 -5.99 11.70
C PRO A 108 8.89 -6.97 12.45
N TRP A 109 8.34 -8.12 12.85
CA TRP A 109 9.13 -9.19 13.47
C TRP A 109 10.26 -9.62 12.53
N THR A 110 11.42 -9.93 13.09
CA THR A 110 12.65 -10.24 12.33
C THR A 110 12.55 -11.47 11.46
N ASP A 111 11.73 -12.43 11.85
CA ASP A 111 11.47 -13.66 11.10
C ASP A 111 10.65 -13.45 9.81
N LEU A 112 9.97 -12.30 9.67
CA LEU A 112 9.33 -11.91 8.42
C LEU A 112 10.33 -11.45 7.35
N ASN A 113 11.61 -11.23 7.70
CA ASN A 113 12.68 -10.86 6.79
C ASN A 113 12.31 -9.67 5.88
N ILE A 114 11.84 -8.58 6.48
CA ILE A 114 11.46 -7.32 5.82
C ILE A 114 12.56 -6.28 6.02
N GLN A 115 13.08 -5.70 4.93
CA GLN A 115 14.08 -4.66 4.99
C GLN A 115 13.42 -3.30 5.22
N CYS A 116 13.67 -2.69 6.38
CA CYS A 116 13.05 -1.42 6.77
C CYS A 116 13.95 -0.23 6.47
N HIS A 117 13.40 0.77 5.77
CA HIS A 117 14.09 1.99 5.34
C HIS A 117 13.41 3.25 5.92
N PRO A 118 14.16 4.36 6.06
CA PRO A 118 13.56 5.64 6.43
C PRO A 118 12.69 6.22 5.31
N ASP A 119 11.78 7.14 5.63
CA ASP A 119 11.06 7.99 4.70
C ASP A 119 11.85 9.32 4.53
N PRO A 120 12.22 9.75 3.30
CA PRO A 120 12.06 9.06 2.01
C PRO A 120 13.15 8.02 1.72
N PHE A 121 12.84 7.08 0.84
CA PHE A 121 13.81 6.13 0.29
C PHE A 121 13.86 6.25 -1.25
N ASN A 122 15.08 6.43 -1.81
CA ASN A 122 15.25 6.53 -3.26
C ASN A 122 15.32 5.15 -3.90
N LEU A 123 14.47 4.91 -4.89
CA LEU A 123 14.42 3.67 -5.66
C LEU A 123 14.27 4.01 -7.15
N TYR A 124 15.16 3.52 -8.00
CA TYR A 124 15.10 3.68 -9.47
C TYR A 124 14.91 5.12 -9.98
N GLY A 125 15.38 6.12 -9.24
CA GLY A 125 15.31 7.53 -9.65
C GLY A 125 14.06 8.29 -9.19
N PHE A 126 13.16 7.64 -8.47
CA PHE A 126 12.05 8.29 -7.78
C PHE A 126 12.11 8.06 -6.26
N GLU A 127 11.33 8.81 -5.51
CA GLU A 127 11.26 8.66 -4.07
C GLU A 127 10.07 7.79 -3.67
N CYS A 128 10.33 6.78 -2.85
CA CYS A 128 9.31 6.04 -2.11
C CYS A 128 9.11 6.74 -0.79
N ARG A 129 7.89 7.16 -0.50
CA ARG A 129 7.51 7.86 0.73
C ARG A 129 6.29 7.20 1.37
N HIS A 130 6.17 7.37 2.67
CA HIS A 130 4.87 7.15 3.31
C HIS A 130 4.03 8.43 3.24
N ILE A 131 4.56 9.55 3.73
CA ILE A 131 3.83 10.82 3.76
C ILE A 131 4.11 11.62 2.48
N PRO A 132 3.07 11.96 1.68
CA PRO A 132 3.26 12.81 0.51
C PRO A 132 3.67 14.24 0.89
N VAL A 133 4.44 14.88 0.02
CA VAL A 133 4.88 16.26 0.17
C VAL A 133 4.31 17.14 -0.93
N THR A 134 4.17 18.43 -0.67
CA THR A 134 3.69 19.41 -1.65
C THR A 134 4.75 19.73 -2.71
N ASN A 135 6.01 19.81 -2.29
CA ASN A 135 7.14 20.12 -3.16
C ASN A 135 8.19 19.03 -3.06
N SER A 136 8.47 18.37 -4.15
CA SER A 136 9.58 17.43 -4.29
C SER A 136 10.34 17.73 -5.57
N ASN A 137 11.67 17.64 -5.50
CA ASN A 137 12.55 17.80 -6.66
C ASN A 137 12.61 16.54 -7.55
N LYS A 138 11.97 15.44 -7.10
CA LYS A 138 11.90 14.17 -7.80
C LYS A 138 10.47 13.67 -7.81
N PRO A 139 10.09 12.90 -8.84
CA PRO A 139 8.80 12.19 -8.79
C PRO A 139 8.79 11.21 -7.61
N PHE A 140 7.61 11.02 -7.00
CA PHE A 140 7.47 10.14 -5.85
C PHE A 140 6.19 9.30 -5.87
N LEU A 141 6.26 8.16 -5.16
CA LEU A 141 5.11 7.34 -4.79
C LEU A 141 4.89 7.49 -3.28
N ALA A 142 3.63 7.61 -2.85
CA ALA A 142 3.31 7.72 -1.43
C ALA A 142 2.00 7.02 -1.05
N GLY A 143 1.83 6.74 0.25
CA GLY A 143 0.62 6.25 0.91
C GLY A 143 -0.03 7.30 1.81
N HIS A 144 -0.40 6.87 3.04
CA HIS A 144 -0.85 7.68 4.18
C HIS A 144 -2.23 8.36 4.00
N VAL A 145 -2.52 8.92 2.85
CA VAL A 145 -3.73 9.72 2.62
C VAL A 145 -4.98 8.85 2.57
N HIS A 146 -4.86 7.57 2.18
CA HIS A 146 -5.98 6.67 1.89
C HIS A 146 -7.00 7.33 0.94
N PRO A 147 -6.58 7.77 -0.26
CA PRO A 147 -7.40 8.59 -1.11
C PRO A 147 -8.68 7.86 -1.53
N GLY A 148 -9.79 8.54 -1.36
CA GLY A 148 -11.10 8.14 -1.86
C GLY A 148 -11.69 9.25 -2.70
N PHE A 149 -12.47 8.87 -3.71
CA PHE A 149 -13.15 9.82 -4.58
C PHE A 149 -14.62 9.47 -4.70
N THR A 150 -15.47 10.49 -4.72
CA THR A 150 -16.93 10.34 -4.82
C THR A 150 -17.39 10.69 -6.22
N LEU A 151 -17.83 9.68 -6.97
CA LEU A 151 -18.57 9.90 -8.21
C LEU A 151 -20.02 10.24 -7.89
N ARG A 152 -20.52 11.28 -8.53
CA ARG A 152 -21.92 11.69 -8.44
C ARG A 152 -22.62 11.36 -9.77
N GLY A 153 -23.68 10.57 -9.70
CA GLY A 153 -24.53 10.25 -10.83
C GLY A 153 -25.71 11.21 -10.99
N LYS A 154 -26.59 10.90 -11.91
CA LYS A 154 -27.85 11.63 -12.07
C LYS A 154 -28.74 11.41 -10.83
N GLY A 155 -29.46 12.45 -10.43
CA GLY A 155 -30.26 12.43 -9.20
C GLY A 155 -29.40 12.55 -7.93
N LYS A 156 -29.75 11.79 -6.89
CA LYS A 156 -29.02 11.78 -5.60
C LYS A 156 -28.05 10.59 -5.47
N SER A 157 -27.77 9.87 -6.56
CA SER A 157 -26.88 8.71 -6.50
C SER A 157 -25.42 9.14 -6.38
N SER A 158 -24.65 8.49 -5.51
CA SER A 158 -23.22 8.67 -5.40
C SER A 158 -22.53 7.40 -4.97
N ILE A 159 -21.35 7.16 -5.52
CA ILE A 159 -20.49 6.03 -5.15
C ILE A 159 -19.14 6.61 -4.70
N ARG A 160 -18.68 6.20 -3.52
CA ARG A 160 -17.36 6.54 -3.00
C ARG A 160 -16.47 5.30 -3.04
N SER A 161 -15.32 5.41 -3.69
CA SER A 161 -14.36 4.31 -3.80
C SER A 161 -12.94 4.78 -3.51
N ALA A 162 -12.09 3.83 -3.14
CA ALA A 162 -10.65 4.04 -3.07
C ALA A 162 -10.12 4.41 -4.46
N CYS A 163 -9.05 5.20 -4.51
CA CYS A 163 -8.50 5.62 -5.79
C CYS A 163 -6.99 5.84 -5.73
N PHE A 164 -6.35 5.71 -6.89
CA PHE A 164 -5.03 6.27 -7.12
C PHE A 164 -5.21 7.73 -7.50
N HIS A 165 -4.37 8.59 -6.92
CA HIS A 165 -4.34 10.01 -7.21
C HIS A 165 -2.97 10.37 -7.80
N LEU A 166 -2.95 10.79 -9.07
CA LEU A 166 -1.71 10.97 -9.84
C LEU A 166 -1.63 12.36 -10.47
N ASN A 167 -0.40 12.84 -10.62
CA ASN A 167 -0.04 13.89 -11.59
C ASN A 167 1.36 13.66 -12.14
N GLU A 168 1.98 14.66 -12.76
CA GLU A 168 3.30 14.54 -13.39
C GLU A 168 4.43 14.21 -12.39
N SER A 169 4.26 14.55 -11.10
CA SER A 169 5.30 14.43 -10.08
C SER A 169 4.97 13.44 -8.96
N LYS A 170 3.72 12.98 -8.84
CA LYS A 170 3.31 12.13 -7.71
C LYS A 170 2.34 11.03 -8.12
N ILE A 171 2.43 9.93 -7.41
CA ILE A 171 1.42 8.86 -7.37
C ILE A 171 1.10 8.60 -5.90
N ILE A 172 -0.14 8.87 -5.48
CA ILE A 172 -0.62 8.51 -4.15
C ILE A 172 -1.45 7.23 -4.29
N LEU A 173 -1.04 6.20 -3.58
CA LEU A 173 -1.68 4.89 -3.62
C LEU A 173 -2.88 4.86 -2.66
N PRO A 174 -3.94 4.12 -3.01
CA PRO A 174 -4.97 3.77 -2.03
C PRO A 174 -4.38 2.86 -0.94
N ALA A 175 -4.99 2.89 0.24
CA ALA A 175 -4.65 1.92 1.27
C ALA A 175 -4.91 0.49 0.80
N PHE A 176 -3.95 -0.39 1.01
CA PHE A 176 -4.10 -1.81 0.70
C PHE A 176 -5.00 -2.52 1.70
N GLY A 177 -4.88 -2.21 2.99
CA GLY A 177 -5.66 -2.84 4.04
C GLY A 177 -7.17 -2.67 3.84
N SER A 178 -7.92 -3.76 3.85
CA SER A 178 -9.38 -3.78 3.65
C SER A 178 -10.14 -3.03 4.74
N PHE A 179 -9.60 -3.02 5.95
CA PHE A 179 -10.19 -2.36 7.12
C PHE A 179 -9.64 -0.95 7.33
N THR A 180 -9.60 -0.13 6.25
CA THR A 180 -9.13 1.27 6.30
C THR A 180 -10.23 2.24 5.91
N GLY A 181 -10.22 3.44 6.52
CA GLY A 181 -11.09 4.54 6.10
C GLY A 181 -10.58 5.19 4.82
N LEU A 182 -11.45 5.97 4.15
CA LEU A 182 -11.10 6.73 2.97
C LEU A 182 -11.14 8.23 3.27
N LYS A 183 -10.13 8.98 2.86
CA LYS A 183 -10.12 10.45 2.86
C LYS A 183 -10.58 10.94 1.48
N ASN A 184 -11.69 11.68 1.44
CA ASN A 184 -12.17 12.23 0.17
C ASN A 184 -11.18 13.28 -0.33
N ILE A 185 -10.67 13.08 -1.55
CA ILE A 185 -9.73 14.01 -2.19
C ILE A 185 -10.48 15.00 -3.08
N GLN A 186 -9.88 16.18 -3.26
CA GLN A 186 -10.32 17.17 -4.25
C GLN A 186 -9.18 17.31 -5.26
N PRO A 187 -9.33 16.73 -6.47
CA PRO A 187 -8.29 16.80 -7.49
C PRO A 187 -8.17 18.21 -8.07
N GLU A 188 -6.94 18.59 -8.39
CA GLU A 188 -6.63 19.81 -9.14
C GLU A 188 -6.68 19.54 -10.66
N ASN A 189 -6.68 20.62 -11.49
CA ASN A 189 -6.87 20.52 -12.94
C ASN A 189 -5.92 19.56 -13.69
N LYS A 190 -4.75 19.25 -13.13
CA LYS A 190 -3.78 18.34 -13.74
C LYS A 190 -3.78 16.94 -13.15
N ASP A 191 -4.57 16.72 -12.12
CA ASP A 191 -4.63 15.43 -11.45
C ASP A 191 -5.44 14.41 -12.25
N LYS A 192 -5.01 13.17 -12.20
CA LYS A 192 -5.70 12.01 -12.77
C LYS A 192 -6.14 11.11 -11.63
N ILE A 193 -7.38 10.70 -11.64
CA ILE A 193 -7.96 9.82 -10.64
C ILE A 193 -8.31 8.49 -11.29
N PHE A 194 -7.88 7.40 -10.65
CA PHE A 194 -8.26 6.06 -11.03
C PHE A 194 -8.91 5.38 -9.83
N LEU A 195 -10.19 5.13 -9.93
CA LEU A 195 -10.95 4.39 -8.91
C LEU A 195 -10.60 2.92 -8.95
N THR A 196 -10.68 2.25 -7.81
CA THR A 196 -10.57 0.79 -7.74
C THR A 196 -11.61 0.22 -6.80
N ASN A 197 -12.16 -0.94 -7.19
CA ASN A 197 -13.00 -1.78 -6.34
C ASN A 197 -12.20 -2.95 -5.72
N GLY A 198 -10.89 -3.01 -5.96
CA GLY A 198 -10.01 -4.10 -5.54
C GLY A 198 -9.70 -5.10 -6.65
N GLU A 199 -10.51 -5.18 -7.70
CA GLU A 199 -10.33 -6.06 -8.86
C GLU A 199 -10.06 -5.26 -10.13
N ASP A 200 -10.84 -4.21 -10.38
CA ASP A 200 -10.77 -3.36 -11.56
C ASP A 200 -10.31 -1.95 -11.25
N ILE A 201 -9.82 -1.27 -12.28
CA ILE A 201 -9.38 0.12 -12.23
C ILE A 201 -10.13 0.92 -13.29
N PHE A 202 -10.76 2.01 -12.88
CA PHE A 202 -11.57 2.90 -13.73
C PHE A 202 -11.02 4.31 -13.69
N LYS A 203 -10.65 4.84 -14.86
CA LYS A 203 -10.25 6.25 -14.96
C LYS A 203 -11.48 7.14 -14.81
N VAL A 204 -11.39 8.15 -13.93
CA VAL A 204 -12.40 9.21 -13.84
C VAL A 204 -12.20 10.18 -15.01
N PRO A 205 -13.28 10.58 -15.72
CA PRO A 205 -13.21 11.53 -16.82
C PRO A 205 -12.58 12.88 -16.47
#